data_adbcdbc010795c31e6d68d8442144869
#
_entry.id   adbcdbc010795c31e6d68d8442144869
#
_cell.length_a   1.000
_cell.length_b   1.000
_cell.length_c   1.000
_cell.angle_alpha   90.00
_cell.angle_beta   90.00
_cell.angle_gamma   90.00
#
_symmetry.space_group_name_H-M   'P 1'
#
loop_
_entity.id
_entity.type
_entity.pdbx_description
1 polymer ?
#
loop_
_entity_poly.entity_id
_entity_poly.type
_entity_poly.pdbx_seq_one_letter_code
_entity_poly.pdbx_strand_id
1 'polypeptide(L)'
;MNTQLLKRLYSIYSPSGKEQKMVKFLCSYIRQLPGDISVSKDKFGNLYVVKGKAEVYPCLVSHIDQVSHCKHSKDFKAVETREVIFGYSPKNRRFENLGADDKNGVFI
;
A
#
# COMPACT_ATOMS: atom_id res chain seq x y z
N MET A 1 7.63 -11.81 -7.78
CA MET A 1 6.94 -10.74 -7.02
C MET A 1 7.00 -11.05 -5.54
N ASN A 2 7.17 -10.04 -4.72
CA ASN A 2 7.17 -10.21 -3.27
C ASN A 2 5.74 -10.20 -2.72
N THR A 3 5.12 -11.37 -2.69
CA THR A 3 3.74 -11.53 -2.22
C THR A 3 3.58 -11.25 -0.71
N GLN A 4 4.63 -11.50 0.06
CA GLN A 4 4.61 -11.22 1.50
C GLN A 4 4.56 -9.71 1.77
N LEU A 5 5.34 -8.93 1.03
CA LEU A 5 5.30 -7.47 1.13
C LEU A 5 3.91 -6.95 0.74
N LEU A 6 3.36 -7.45 -0.34
CA LEU A 6 2.04 -7.03 -0.81
C LEU A 6 0.95 -7.34 0.21
N LYS A 7 0.94 -8.53 0.79
CA LYS A 7 0.00 -8.90 1.85
C LYS A 7 0.15 -7.99 3.07
N ARG A 8 1.38 -7.64 3.42
CA ARG A 8 1.64 -6.72 4.53
C ARG A 8 1.10 -5.33 4.25
N LEU A 9 1.30 -4.81 3.05
CA LEU A 9 0.76 -3.50 2.65
C LEU A 9 -0.77 -3.46 2.76
N TYR A 10 -1.45 -4.50 2.31
CA TYR A 10 -2.91 -4.60 2.45
C TYR A 10 -3.41 -4.68 3.88
N SER A 11 -2.58 -5.14 4.79
CA SER A 11 -2.94 -5.31 6.19
C SER A 11 -2.71 -4.04 7.02
N ILE A 12 -2.11 -3.00 6.44
CA ILE A 12 -1.85 -1.75 7.15
C ILE A 12 -3.06 -0.83 7.01
N TYR A 13 -3.56 -0.34 8.15
CA TYR A 13 -4.63 0.64 8.19
C TYR A 13 -4.17 1.95 7.55
N SER A 14 -4.76 2.29 6.41
CA SER A 14 -4.37 3.45 5.62
C SER A 14 -5.54 4.06 4.83
N PRO A 15 -6.65 4.43 5.50
CA PRO A 15 -7.71 5.16 4.81
C PRO A 15 -7.23 6.57 4.45
N SER A 16 -7.85 7.14 3.44
CA SER A 16 -7.55 8.50 2.99
C SER A 16 -7.60 9.51 4.14
N GLY A 17 -6.56 10.29 4.32
CA GLY A 17 -6.38 11.23 5.43
C GLY A 17 -5.84 10.61 6.72
N LYS A 18 -5.63 9.30 6.76
CA LYS A 18 -5.12 8.57 7.93
C LYS A 18 -4.02 7.58 7.56
N GLU A 19 -3.10 8.01 6.71
CA GLU A 19 -2.05 7.17 6.13
C GLU A 19 -0.78 7.06 6.99
N GLN A 20 -0.79 7.59 8.21
CA GLN A 20 0.41 7.67 9.06
C GLN A 20 1.09 6.32 9.30
N LYS A 21 0.30 5.27 9.50
CA LYS A 21 0.85 3.92 9.70
C LYS A 21 1.53 3.39 8.44
N MET A 22 0.95 3.67 7.28
CA MET A 22 1.53 3.29 6.00
C MET A 22 2.83 4.05 5.74
N VAL A 23 2.83 5.36 5.95
CA VAL A 23 4.03 6.19 5.79
C VAL A 23 5.15 5.70 6.71
N LYS A 24 4.84 5.42 7.96
CA LYS A 24 5.82 4.90 8.93
C LYS A 24 6.39 3.55 8.49
N PHE A 25 5.54 2.65 8.04
CA PHE A 25 5.98 1.35 7.53
C PHE A 25 6.89 1.50 6.31
N LEU A 26 6.47 2.29 5.33
CA LEU A 26 7.24 2.50 4.11
C LEU A 26 8.60 3.14 4.39
N CYS A 27 8.67 4.15 5.25
CA CYS A 27 9.93 4.76 5.66
C CYS A 27 10.87 3.72 6.26
N SER A 28 10.39 2.90 7.18
CA SER A 28 11.21 1.87 7.83
C SER A 28 11.64 0.79 6.83
N TYR A 29 10.74 0.35 5.99
CA TYR A 29 11.03 -0.68 5.00
C TYR A 29 12.07 -0.21 3.98
N ILE A 30 11.89 0.98 3.44
CA ILE A 30 12.76 1.50 2.38
C ILE A 30 14.16 1.81 2.91
N ARG A 31 14.27 2.30 4.15
CA ARG A 31 15.59 2.56 4.77
C ARG A 31 16.41 1.29 4.98
N GLN A 32 15.79 0.13 5.01
CA GLN A 32 16.49 -1.16 5.14
C GLN A 32 16.95 -1.73 3.80
N LEU A 33 16.49 -1.16 2.69
CA LEU A 33 16.89 -1.62 1.37
C LEU A 33 18.33 -1.24 1.06
N PRO A 34 19.07 -2.10 0.37
CA PRO A 34 20.46 -1.80 0.00
C PRO A 34 20.51 -0.76 -1.10
N GLY A 35 21.64 -0.07 -1.15
CA GLY A 35 21.94 0.92 -2.18
C GLY A 35 21.83 2.37 -1.71
N ASP A 36 22.06 3.28 -2.64
CA ASP A 36 21.99 4.71 -2.40
C ASP A 36 20.53 5.17 -2.52
N ILE A 37 19.79 5.06 -1.41
CA ILE A 37 18.37 5.40 -1.34
C ILE A 37 18.17 6.44 -0.26
N SER A 38 17.51 7.54 -0.61
CA SER A 38 17.08 8.56 0.34
C SER A 38 15.57 8.63 0.42
N VAL A 39 15.07 8.85 1.63
CA VAL A 39 13.63 8.94 1.92
C VAL A 39 13.37 10.25 2.65
N SER A 40 12.41 11.00 2.17
CA SER A 40 11.98 12.24 2.80
C SER A 40 10.46 12.37 2.77
N LYS A 41 9.92 13.20 3.65
CA LYS A 41 8.49 13.50 3.72
C LYS A 41 8.28 14.99 3.65
N ASP A 42 7.19 15.43 3.05
CA ASP A 42 6.75 16.80 3.18
C ASP A 42 5.75 16.98 4.34
N LYS A 43 5.31 18.20 4.54
CA LYS A 43 4.35 18.55 5.60
C LYS A 43 2.94 17.94 5.40
N PHE A 44 2.64 17.50 4.19
CA PHE A 44 1.35 16.87 3.85
C PHE A 44 1.38 15.35 4.02
N GLY A 45 2.53 14.77 4.32
CA GLY A 45 2.70 13.34 4.46
C GLY A 45 3.04 12.62 3.15
N ASN A 46 3.31 13.35 2.08
CA ASN A 46 3.82 12.74 0.86
C ASN A 46 5.24 12.21 1.08
N LEU A 47 5.49 11.04 0.55
CA LEU A 47 6.76 10.35 0.68
C LEU A 47 7.56 10.44 -0.61
N TYR A 48 8.79 10.88 -0.51
CA TYR A 48 9.71 10.99 -1.63
C TYR A 48 10.85 10.00 -1.44
N VAL A 49 11.04 9.14 -2.43
CA VAL A 49 12.10 8.14 -2.43
C VAL A 49 12.96 8.35 -3.66
N VAL A 50 14.24 8.58 -3.45
CA VAL A 50 15.20 8.79 -4.54
C VAL A 50 16.28 7.73 -4.47
N LYS A 51 16.53 7.08 -5.60
CA LYS A 51 17.59 6.10 -5.74
C LYS A 51 18.68 6.63 -6.67
N GLY A 52 19.90 6.65 -6.15
CA GLY A 52 21.06 7.11 -6.90
C GLY A 52 21.16 8.65 -6.98
N LYS A 53 22.00 9.11 -7.87
CA LYS A 53 22.25 10.53 -8.13
C LYS A 53 22.21 10.79 -9.62
N ALA A 54 21.43 11.77 -10.04
CA ALA A 54 21.33 12.23 -11.41
C ALA A 54 20.85 13.67 -11.46
N GLU A 55 21.02 14.34 -12.59
CA GLU A 55 20.45 15.67 -12.80
C GLU A 55 18.94 15.58 -13.08
N VAL A 56 18.51 14.50 -13.72
CA VAL A 56 17.12 14.24 -14.06
C VAL A 56 16.77 12.81 -13.67
N TYR A 57 15.62 12.63 -13.05
CA TYR A 57 15.13 11.33 -12.63
C TYR A 57 13.82 10.98 -13.33
N PRO A 58 13.63 9.74 -13.77
CA PRO A 58 12.29 9.25 -14.05
C PRO A 58 11.49 9.24 -12.75
N CYS A 59 10.21 9.59 -12.82
CA CYS A 59 9.36 9.67 -11.65
C CYS A 59 8.19 8.70 -11.76
N LEU A 60 8.01 7.88 -10.74
CA LEU A 60 6.82 7.05 -10.55
C LEU A 60 6.01 7.62 -9.40
N VAL A 61 4.72 7.78 -9.61
CA VAL A 61 3.80 8.31 -8.60
C VAL A 61 2.72 7.27 -8.32
N SER A 62 2.49 7.02 -7.04
CA SER A 62 1.43 6.13 -6.59
C SER A 62 0.80 6.67 -5.31
N HIS A 63 -0.49 6.44 -5.13
CA HIS A 63 -1.14 6.74 -3.86
C HIS A 63 -0.85 5.64 -2.83
N ILE A 64 -0.96 5.98 -1.56
CA ILE A 64 -0.71 5.07 -0.44
C ILE A 64 -1.94 4.85 0.45
N ASP A 65 -3.01 5.56 0.17
CA ASP A 65 -4.28 5.35 0.84
C ASP A 65 -5.04 4.16 0.24
N GLN A 66 -5.89 3.59 1.03
CA GLN A 66 -6.78 2.51 0.66
C GLN A 66 -8.23 2.96 0.72
N VAL A 67 -9.08 2.30 -0.06
CA VAL A 67 -10.51 2.61 -0.09
C VAL A 67 -11.10 2.43 1.31
N SER A 68 -11.81 3.44 1.78
CA SER A 68 -12.31 3.51 3.15
C SER A 68 -13.58 2.70 3.37
N HIS A 69 -13.58 1.44 3.00
CA HIS A 69 -14.67 0.52 3.34
C HIS A 69 -14.58 0.02 4.78
N CYS A 70 -13.42 0.17 5.37
CA CYS A 70 -13.10 -0.32 6.70
C CYS A 70 -12.96 0.84 7.67
N LYS A 71 -13.78 0.83 8.72
CA LYS A 71 -13.73 1.86 9.76
C LYS A 71 -12.69 1.58 10.85
N HIS A 72 -12.25 0.34 10.96
CA HIS A 72 -11.34 -0.08 12.03
C HIS A 72 -10.10 -0.76 11.47
N SER A 73 -8.96 -0.55 12.12
CA SER A 73 -7.69 -1.13 11.70
C SER A 73 -7.72 -2.67 11.62
N LYS A 74 -8.52 -3.31 12.47
CA LYS A 74 -8.69 -4.78 12.46
C LYS A 74 -9.34 -5.33 11.19
N ASP A 75 -10.02 -4.46 10.44
CA ASP A 75 -10.69 -4.84 9.20
C ASP A 75 -9.73 -4.84 7.99
N PHE A 76 -8.53 -4.32 8.16
CA PHE A 76 -7.50 -4.33 7.13
C PHE A 76 -6.75 -5.66 7.14
N LYS A 77 -7.12 -6.52 6.23
CA LYS A 77 -6.54 -7.86 6.09
C LYS A 77 -6.21 -8.14 4.64
N ALA A 78 -5.17 -8.90 4.42
CA ALA A 78 -4.85 -9.45 3.12
C ALA A 78 -5.45 -10.85 3.00
N VAL A 79 -6.12 -11.10 1.91
CA VAL A 79 -6.66 -12.42 1.55
C VAL A 79 -5.98 -12.88 0.28
N GLU A 80 -5.47 -14.09 0.30
CA GLU A 80 -4.80 -14.71 -0.84
C GLU A 80 -5.61 -15.92 -1.30
N THR A 81 -5.88 -15.96 -2.59
CA THR A 81 -6.42 -17.13 -3.29
C THR A 81 -5.36 -17.66 -4.25
N ARG A 82 -5.68 -18.69 -5.03
CA ARG A 82 -4.75 -19.21 -6.05
C ARG A 82 -4.41 -18.18 -7.12
N GLU A 83 -5.30 -17.26 -7.38
CA GLU A 83 -5.21 -16.35 -8.52
C GLU A 83 -4.97 -14.90 -8.12
N VAL A 84 -5.40 -14.49 -6.92
CA VAL A 84 -5.41 -13.09 -6.52
C VAL A 84 -5.02 -12.89 -5.05
N ILE A 85 -4.46 -11.73 -4.77
CA ILE A 85 -4.32 -11.19 -3.43
C ILE A 85 -5.13 -9.91 -3.38
N PHE A 86 -5.96 -9.75 -2.36
CA PHE A 86 -6.76 -8.54 -2.19
C PHE A 86 -6.87 -8.15 -0.72
N GLY A 87 -7.09 -6.86 -0.49
CA GLY A 87 -7.46 -6.36 0.82
C GLY A 87 -8.91 -6.74 1.12
N TYR A 88 -9.15 -7.23 2.31
CA TYR A 88 -10.46 -7.73 2.71
C TYR A 88 -10.92 -7.09 4.00
N SER A 89 -12.18 -6.71 4.03
CA SER A 89 -12.89 -6.40 5.26
C SER A 89 -13.98 -7.43 5.50
N PRO A 90 -14.01 -8.05 6.69
CA PRO A 90 -15.10 -8.97 7.03
C PRO A 90 -16.49 -8.34 6.97
N LYS A 91 -16.56 -7.01 7.09
CA LYS A 91 -17.82 -6.26 6.99
C LYS A 91 -18.22 -6.00 5.55
N ASN A 92 -17.29 -6.11 4.63
CA ASN A 92 -17.50 -5.91 3.20
C ASN A 92 -17.43 -7.22 2.46
N ARG A 93 -18.33 -8.12 2.76
CA ARG A 93 -18.51 -9.37 2.00
C ARG A 93 -18.81 -9.14 0.52
N ARG A 94 -18.91 -7.89 0.12
CA ARG A 94 -19.03 -7.49 -1.27
C ARG A 94 -17.94 -8.05 -2.17
N PHE A 95 -16.75 -8.31 -1.64
CA PHE A 95 -15.67 -8.89 -2.43
C PHE A 95 -16.01 -10.27 -3.00
N GLU A 96 -16.89 -11.00 -2.37
CA GLU A 96 -17.36 -12.30 -2.89
C GLU A 96 -18.29 -12.14 -4.10
N ASN A 97 -18.96 -10.98 -4.19
CA ASN A 97 -19.97 -10.70 -5.21
C ASN A 97 -19.55 -9.58 -6.16
N LEU A 98 -18.36 -9.05 -6.01
CA LEU A 98 -17.87 -8.00 -6.88
C LEU A 98 -17.60 -8.56 -8.26
N GLY A 99 -18.20 -7.95 -9.27
CA GLY A 99 -17.85 -8.16 -10.64
C GLY A 99 -16.37 -7.89 -10.88
N ALA A 100 -15.89 -8.21 -12.06
CA ALA A 100 -14.49 -8.01 -12.41
C ALA A 100 -14.00 -6.58 -12.16
N ASP A 101 -14.91 -5.62 -12.29
CA ASP A 101 -14.60 -4.19 -12.16
C ASP A 101 -14.45 -3.73 -10.72
N ASP A 102 -15.09 -4.42 -9.82
CA ASP A 102 -15.02 -4.14 -8.40
C ASP A 102 -13.92 -4.92 -7.71
N LYS A 103 -13.36 -5.81 -8.43
CA LYS A 103 -12.13 -6.48 -8.05
C LYS A 103 -10.96 -5.52 -8.18
N ASN A 104 -11.19 -4.30 -7.76
CA ASN A 104 -10.14 -3.32 -7.52
C ASN A 104 -9.19 -3.78 -6.42
N GLY A 105 -9.41 -4.97 -5.97
CA GLY A 105 -8.38 -5.76 -5.44
C GLY A 105 -7.26 -5.80 -6.47
N VAL A 106 -6.12 -5.52 -6.04
CA VAL A 106 -4.95 -5.57 -6.86
C VAL A 106 -4.78 -6.99 -7.33
N PHE A 107 -4.86 -7.12 -8.60
CA PHE A 107 -4.52 -8.34 -9.29
C PHE A 107 -3.01 -8.43 -9.39
N ILE A 108 -2.55 -9.55 -9.07
CA ILE A 108 -1.16 -9.90 -9.32
C ILE A 108 -1.13 -10.81 -10.53
#